data_ff330dee9b27cd9b81c2cf376f1dca46
#
_entry.id   ff330dee9b27cd9b81c2cf376f1dca46
#
_cell.length_a   1.000
_cell.length_b   1.000
_cell.length_c   1.000
_cell.angle_alpha   90.00
_cell.angle_beta   90.00
_cell.angle_gamma   90.00
#
_symmetry.space_group_name_H-M   'P 1'
#
loop_
_entity.id
_entity.type
_entity.pdbx_description
1 polymer ?
#
loop_
_entity_poly.entity_id
_entity_poly.type
_entity_poly.pdbx_seq_one_letter_code
_entity_poly.pdbx_strand_id
1 'polypeptide(L)'
;MRAGASTKTLCFPEGFFPTEGFSRQLDALCARVLVMEDGARYALLVLEMTSIPPEEIEALGAVLREATGAAHAFVLATHTFYAPHFMPDERLDAAGLAKKRQLQALVAQAAREAAQEAMQRLGEVYPSVGAQ
;
A
#
# COMPACT_ATOMS: atom_id res chain seq x y z
N MET A 1 -19.21 10.37 -12.45
CA MET A 1 -18.13 9.87 -11.57
C MET A 1 -17.00 9.31 -12.42
N ARG A 2 -15.75 9.47 -11.99
CA ARG A 2 -14.58 8.87 -12.66
C ARG A 2 -13.88 7.96 -11.66
N ALA A 3 -13.29 6.86 -12.14
CA ALA A 3 -12.47 5.99 -11.32
C ALA A 3 -11.31 5.40 -12.11
N GLY A 4 -10.24 5.06 -11.41
CA GLY A 4 -9.08 4.37 -11.96
C GLY A 4 -8.43 3.51 -10.88
N ALA A 5 -7.95 2.35 -11.24
CA ALA A 5 -7.33 1.41 -10.30
C ALA A 5 -6.05 0.81 -10.86
N SER A 6 -5.15 0.45 -9.97
CA SER A 6 -3.91 -0.23 -10.28
C SER A 6 -3.44 -1.12 -9.14
N THR A 7 -2.61 -2.08 -9.47
CA THR A 7 -1.97 -3.00 -8.53
C THR A 7 -0.48 -3.05 -8.81
N LYS A 8 0.33 -2.95 -7.76
CA LYS A 8 1.79 -3.16 -7.83
C LYS A 8 2.21 -4.23 -6.84
N THR A 9 3.09 -5.12 -7.30
CA THR A 9 3.71 -6.13 -6.46
C THR A 9 4.77 -5.50 -5.57
N LEU A 10 4.84 -5.93 -4.30
CA LEU A 10 5.92 -5.60 -3.39
C LEU A 10 7.14 -6.44 -3.74
N CYS A 11 8.15 -5.83 -4.34
CA CYS A 11 9.38 -6.51 -4.77
C CYS A 11 10.42 -6.44 -3.66
N PHE A 12 10.48 -7.48 -2.81
CA PHE A 12 11.47 -7.56 -1.75
C PHE A 12 12.88 -7.72 -2.31
N PRO A 13 13.87 -6.97 -1.77
CA PRO A 13 15.24 -7.09 -2.23
C PRO A 13 15.85 -8.45 -1.87
N GLU A 14 16.89 -8.83 -2.60
CA GLU A 14 17.69 -10.02 -2.27
C GLU A 14 18.23 -9.91 -0.84
N GLY A 15 18.16 -10.99 -0.08
CA GLY A 15 18.59 -11.03 1.33
C GLY A 15 17.60 -10.41 2.32
N PHE A 16 16.43 -9.95 1.89
CA PHE A 16 15.40 -9.49 2.83
C PHE A 16 14.91 -10.66 3.72
N PHE A 17 14.68 -11.81 3.12
CA PHE A 17 14.39 -13.04 3.86
C PHE A 17 15.69 -13.82 4.20
N PRO A 18 15.74 -14.52 5.36
CA PRO A 18 14.67 -14.70 6.35
C PRO A 18 14.44 -13.46 7.22
N THR A 19 13.20 -13.26 7.65
CA THR A 19 12.80 -12.22 8.60
C THR A 19 11.54 -12.62 9.36
N GLU A 20 11.43 -12.29 10.62
CA GLU A 20 10.24 -12.52 11.46
C GLU A 20 9.72 -13.98 11.43
N GLY A 21 10.60 -14.96 11.27
CA GLY A 21 10.24 -16.38 11.11
C GLY A 21 9.82 -16.78 9.69
N PHE A 22 9.66 -15.85 8.77
CA PHE A 22 9.47 -16.16 7.36
C PHE A 22 10.80 -16.48 6.70
N SER A 23 10.93 -17.68 6.12
CA SER A 23 12.16 -18.13 5.46
C SER A 23 12.28 -17.68 4.01
N ARG A 24 11.15 -17.50 3.34
CA ARG A 24 11.08 -17.11 1.92
C ARG A 24 9.70 -16.58 1.57
N GLN A 25 9.60 -15.90 0.45
CA GLN A 25 8.34 -15.52 -0.16
C GLN A 25 7.83 -16.67 -1.06
N LEU A 26 6.56 -17.03 -0.92
CA LEU A 26 5.87 -18.01 -1.78
C LEU A 26 4.99 -17.33 -2.81
N ASP A 27 4.19 -16.35 -2.35
CA ASP A 27 3.27 -15.59 -3.18
C ASP A 27 3.61 -14.10 -3.15
N ALA A 28 3.25 -13.39 -4.21
CA ALA A 28 3.43 -11.96 -4.28
C ALA A 28 2.46 -11.24 -3.34
N LEU A 29 2.98 -10.31 -2.54
CA LEU A 29 2.19 -9.32 -1.82
C LEU A 29 2.01 -8.08 -2.69
N CYS A 30 0.86 -7.43 -2.60
CA CYS A 30 0.50 -6.32 -3.47
C CYS A 30 0.06 -5.08 -2.70
N ALA A 31 0.32 -3.93 -3.33
CA ALA A 31 -0.31 -2.65 -3.06
C ALA A 31 -1.35 -2.38 -4.15
N ARG A 32 -2.61 -2.15 -3.77
CA ARG A 32 -3.70 -1.81 -4.70
C ARG A 32 -4.19 -0.41 -4.43
N VAL A 33 -4.29 0.40 -5.47
CA VAL A 33 -4.83 1.76 -5.36
C VAL A 33 -6.07 1.90 -6.21
N LEU A 34 -7.11 2.47 -5.61
CA LEU A 34 -8.31 2.96 -6.28
C LEU A 34 -8.39 4.47 -6.11
N VAL A 35 -8.54 5.19 -7.21
CA VAL A 35 -8.85 6.62 -7.21
C VAL A 35 -10.26 6.81 -7.71
N MET A 36 -11.04 7.60 -6.99
CA MET A 36 -12.41 7.97 -7.36
C MET A 36 -12.55 9.50 -7.35
N GLU A 37 -13.32 10.03 -8.28
CA GLU A 37 -13.56 11.45 -8.42
C GLU A 37 -15.04 11.71 -8.69
N ASP A 38 -15.68 12.40 -7.77
CA ASP A 38 -17.06 12.88 -7.89
C ASP A 38 -17.24 14.10 -6.98
N GLY A 39 -17.11 15.29 -7.55
CA GLY A 39 -17.01 16.56 -6.80
C GLY A 39 -15.69 16.70 -6.04
N ALA A 40 -15.25 15.68 -5.32
CA ALA A 40 -13.94 15.59 -4.67
C ALA A 40 -13.19 14.34 -5.15
N ARG A 41 -11.87 14.33 -4.97
CA ARG A 41 -11.04 13.15 -5.29
C ARG A 41 -10.68 12.40 -4.02
N TYR A 42 -10.86 11.09 -4.07
CA TYR A 42 -10.58 10.12 -3.02
C TYR A 42 -9.53 9.13 -3.53
N ALA A 43 -8.55 8.81 -2.69
CA ALA A 43 -7.58 7.75 -2.98
C ALA A 43 -7.63 6.70 -1.86
N LEU A 44 -7.72 5.44 -2.24
CA LEU A 44 -7.74 4.30 -1.35
C LEU A 44 -6.56 3.39 -1.68
N LEU A 45 -5.69 3.16 -0.71
CA LEU A 45 -4.61 2.16 -0.76
C LEU A 45 -5.01 0.95 0.09
N VAL A 46 -4.94 -0.22 -0.51
CA VAL A 46 -5.08 -1.50 0.20
C VAL A 46 -3.75 -2.27 0.11
N LEU A 47 -3.17 -2.57 1.26
CA LEU A 47 -1.93 -3.33 1.38
C LEU A 47 -2.20 -4.74 1.90
N GLU A 48 -1.55 -5.73 1.31
CA GLU A 48 -1.56 -7.12 1.79
C GLU A 48 -0.58 -7.28 2.95
N MET A 49 -0.98 -6.74 4.11
CA MET A 49 -0.22 -6.77 5.36
C MET A 49 -1.15 -7.08 6.53
N THR A 50 -0.57 -7.51 7.66
CA THR A 50 -1.33 -7.83 8.87
C THR A 50 -1.93 -6.57 9.48
N SER A 51 -1.10 -5.53 9.64
CA SER A 51 -1.49 -4.24 10.23
C SER A 51 -0.59 -3.13 9.73
N ILE A 52 -1.06 -1.90 9.84
CA ILE A 52 -0.32 -0.71 9.45
C ILE A 52 -0.38 0.26 10.63
N PRO A 53 0.76 0.60 11.26
CA PRO A 53 0.79 1.55 12.37
C PRO A 53 0.35 2.96 11.95
N PRO A 54 -0.13 3.80 12.88
CA PRO A 54 -0.64 5.14 12.57
C PRO A 54 0.36 6.01 11.81
N GLU A 55 1.64 5.96 12.15
CA GLU A 55 2.70 6.71 11.49
C GLU A 55 2.89 6.31 10.02
N GLU A 56 2.74 5.00 9.72
CA GLU A 56 2.80 4.50 8.35
C GLU A 56 1.52 4.85 7.57
N ILE A 57 0.36 4.85 8.22
CA ILE A 57 -0.90 5.30 7.61
C ILE A 57 -0.78 6.76 7.19
N GLU A 58 -0.22 7.61 8.06
CA GLU A 58 -0.02 9.02 7.77
C GLU A 58 0.97 9.23 6.62
N ALA A 59 2.12 8.55 6.66
CA ALA A 59 3.16 8.63 5.62
C ALA A 59 2.62 8.16 4.25
N LEU A 60 1.94 7.03 4.19
CA LEU A 60 1.36 6.49 2.96
C LEU A 60 0.18 7.35 2.46
N GLY A 61 -0.61 7.90 3.37
CA GLY A 61 -1.65 8.88 3.04
C GLY A 61 -1.08 10.13 2.36
N ALA A 62 0.08 10.61 2.82
CA ALA A 62 0.80 11.72 2.19
C ALA A 62 1.29 11.34 0.78
N VAL A 63 1.83 10.13 0.60
CA VAL A 63 2.22 9.60 -0.72
C VAL A 63 1.04 9.57 -1.68
N LEU A 64 -0.13 9.10 -1.23
CA LEU A 64 -1.33 9.08 -2.05
C LEU A 64 -1.78 10.48 -2.45
N ARG A 65 -1.85 11.42 -1.50
CA ARG A 65 -2.23 12.81 -1.78
C ARG A 65 -1.29 13.47 -2.77
N GLU A 66 0.02 13.28 -2.59
CA GLU A 66 1.03 13.81 -3.51
C GLU A 66 0.88 13.25 -4.92
N ALA A 67 0.69 11.93 -5.05
CA ALA A 67 0.62 11.24 -6.34
C ALA A 67 -0.70 11.47 -7.09
N THR A 68 -1.80 11.73 -6.37
CA THR A 68 -3.15 11.79 -6.97
C THR A 68 -3.82 13.15 -6.88
N GLY A 69 -3.35 14.04 -6.00
CA GLY A 69 -4.07 15.28 -5.66
C GLY A 69 -5.39 15.02 -4.90
N ALA A 70 -5.54 13.86 -4.25
CA ALA A 70 -6.76 13.52 -3.52
C ALA A 70 -6.94 14.39 -2.29
N ALA A 71 -8.18 14.87 -2.08
CA ALA A 71 -8.59 15.57 -0.87
C ALA A 71 -8.63 14.60 0.33
N HIS A 72 -9.00 13.35 0.07
CA HIS A 72 -9.12 12.30 1.08
C HIS A 72 -8.30 11.07 0.67
N ALA A 73 -7.42 10.61 1.56
CA ALA A 73 -6.61 9.42 1.37
C ALA A 73 -6.88 8.42 2.50
N PHE A 74 -7.13 7.17 2.13
CA PHE A 74 -7.38 6.06 3.06
C PHE A 74 -6.36 4.97 2.83
N VAL A 75 -5.83 4.42 3.92
CA VAL A 75 -4.85 3.32 3.89
C VAL A 75 -5.42 2.17 4.72
N LEU A 76 -5.52 1.01 4.12
CA LEU A 76 -6.13 -0.19 4.69
C LEU A 76 -5.19 -1.39 4.57
N ALA A 77 -5.20 -2.25 5.57
CA ALA A 77 -4.56 -3.57 5.53
C ALA A 77 -5.60 -4.65 5.23
N THR A 78 -5.22 -5.67 4.47
CA THR A 78 -6.06 -6.87 4.27
C THR A 78 -6.11 -7.76 5.50
N HIS A 79 -5.24 -7.51 6.47
CA HIS A 79 -5.08 -8.30 7.70
C HIS A 79 -4.60 -9.73 7.45
N THR A 80 -3.78 -9.95 6.42
CA THR A 80 -3.12 -11.24 6.19
C THR A 80 -2.00 -11.45 7.20
N PHE A 81 -1.94 -12.65 7.83
CA PHE A 81 -0.90 -12.99 8.81
C PHE A 81 0.40 -13.49 8.17
N TYR A 82 0.45 -13.66 6.86
CA TYR A 82 1.60 -14.18 6.13
C TYR A 82 2.37 -13.08 5.40
N ALA A 83 2.61 -11.97 6.08
CA ALA A 83 3.35 -10.82 5.57
C ALA A 83 4.27 -10.22 6.64
N PRO A 84 5.39 -9.59 6.27
CA PRO A 84 6.23 -8.84 7.20
C PRO A 84 5.45 -7.72 7.91
N HIS A 85 5.90 -7.36 9.12
CA HIS A 85 5.27 -6.34 9.95
C HIS A 85 6.11 -5.05 9.97
N PHE A 86 5.43 -3.93 10.16
CA PHE A 86 6.07 -2.69 10.59
C PHE A 86 6.28 -2.76 12.13
N MET A 87 7.34 -3.45 12.55
CA MET A 87 7.64 -3.60 13.96
C MET A 87 8.04 -2.27 14.60
N PRO A 88 7.68 -2.03 15.88
CA PRO A 88 8.17 -0.86 16.61
C PRO A 88 9.69 -0.84 16.71
N ASP A 89 10.30 0.34 16.56
CA ASP A 89 11.76 0.50 16.53
C ASP A 89 12.45 -0.04 17.79
N GLU A 90 11.83 0.13 18.94
CA GLU A 90 12.33 -0.35 20.24
C GLU A 90 12.42 -1.87 20.37
N ARG A 91 11.81 -2.61 19.46
CA ARG A 91 11.86 -4.08 19.39
C ARG A 91 12.86 -4.61 18.37
N LEU A 92 13.57 -3.71 17.68
CA LEU A 92 14.45 -4.06 16.59
C LEU A 92 15.91 -3.77 16.95
N ASP A 93 16.81 -4.68 16.53
CA ASP A 93 18.24 -4.41 16.48
C ASP A 93 18.59 -3.60 15.20
N ALA A 94 19.88 -3.32 14.99
CA ALA A 94 20.34 -2.56 13.83
C ALA A 94 19.96 -3.23 12.50
N ALA A 95 20.05 -4.56 12.40
CA ALA A 95 19.68 -5.31 11.20
C ALA A 95 18.14 -5.27 10.97
N GLY A 96 17.36 -5.41 12.02
CA GLY A 96 15.90 -5.30 11.98
C GLY A 96 15.43 -3.90 11.56
N LEU A 97 16.06 -2.84 12.07
CA LEU A 97 15.80 -1.46 11.66
C LEU A 97 16.10 -1.25 10.17
N ALA A 98 17.22 -1.79 9.67
CA ALA A 98 17.57 -1.70 8.26
C ALA A 98 16.50 -2.37 7.38
N LYS A 99 16.01 -3.55 7.76
CA LYS A 99 14.92 -4.25 7.05
C LYS A 99 13.59 -3.51 7.13
N LYS A 100 13.25 -2.92 8.28
CA LYS A 100 12.07 -2.07 8.40
C LYS A 100 12.13 -0.89 7.43
N ARG A 101 13.27 -0.21 7.32
CA ARG A 101 13.45 0.90 6.38
C ARG A 101 13.34 0.45 4.92
N GLN A 102 13.87 -0.73 4.60
CA GLN A 102 13.66 -1.33 3.27
C GLN A 102 12.18 -1.60 2.99
N LEU A 103 11.45 -2.15 3.98
CA LEU A 103 10.01 -2.40 3.86
C LEU A 103 9.23 -1.09 3.66
N GLN A 104 9.52 -0.06 4.46
CA GLN A 104 8.91 1.26 4.32
C GLN A 104 9.13 1.85 2.93
N ALA A 105 10.37 1.80 2.43
CA ALA A 105 10.72 2.33 1.13
C ALA A 105 10.03 1.58 -0.02
N LEU A 106 10.03 0.25 0.00
CA LEU A 106 9.40 -0.55 -1.07
C LEU A 106 7.87 -0.42 -1.07
N VAL A 107 7.23 -0.33 0.10
CA VAL A 107 5.78 -0.12 0.20
C VAL A 107 5.40 1.28 -0.28
N ALA A 108 6.14 2.31 0.13
CA ALA A 108 5.90 3.68 -0.35
C ALA A 108 6.09 3.80 -1.87
N GLN A 109 7.11 3.15 -2.43
CA GLN A 109 7.35 3.13 -3.87
C GLN A 109 6.21 2.43 -4.62
N ALA A 110 5.78 1.25 -4.17
CA ALA A 110 4.69 0.52 -4.78
C ALA A 110 3.37 1.31 -4.70
N ALA A 111 3.09 1.96 -3.58
CA ALA A 111 1.93 2.82 -3.40
C ALA A 111 1.95 4.02 -4.36
N ARG A 112 3.11 4.69 -4.50
CA ARG A 112 3.28 5.81 -5.43
C ARG A 112 3.06 5.39 -6.89
N GLU A 113 3.69 4.31 -7.31
CA GLU A 113 3.56 3.80 -8.68
C GLU A 113 2.13 3.35 -8.98
N ALA A 114 1.48 2.65 -8.05
CA ALA A 114 0.08 2.25 -8.20
C ALA A 114 -0.84 3.46 -8.27
N ALA A 115 -0.61 4.49 -7.45
CA ALA A 115 -1.38 5.73 -7.46
C ALA A 115 -1.24 6.49 -8.79
N GLN A 116 -0.02 6.64 -9.28
CA GLN A 116 0.24 7.28 -10.57
C GLN A 116 -0.42 6.52 -11.74
N GLU A 117 -0.34 5.20 -11.75
CA GLU A 117 -0.96 4.38 -12.78
C GLU A 117 -2.50 4.41 -12.67
N ALA A 118 -3.06 4.40 -11.47
CA ALA A 118 -4.50 4.57 -11.26
C ALA A 118 -5.00 5.92 -11.81
N MET A 119 -4.21 7.00 -11.65
CA MET A 119 -4.51 8.30 -12.24
C MET A 119 -4.48 8.28 -13.77
N GLN A 120 -3.54 7.56 -14.37
CA GLN A 120 -3.48 7.39 -15.84
C GLN A 120 -4.69 6.64 -16.39
N ARG A 121 -5.28 5.77 -15.55
CA ARG A 121 -6.46 4.96 -15.89
C ARG A 121 -7.78 5.61 -15.48
N LEU A 122 -7.75 6.85 -14.99
CA LEU A 122 -8.94 7.56 -14.51
C LEU A 122 -9.91 7.82 -15.68
N GLY A 123 -11.04 7.16 -15.69
CA GLY A 123 -12.05 7.23 -16.73
C GLY A 123 -13.47 7.28 -16.16
N GLU A 124 -14.45 7.58 -17.00
CA GLU A 124 -15.86 7.60 -16.61
C GLU A 124 -16.34 6.21 -16.22
N VAL A 125 -17.05 6.13 -15.10
CA VAL A 125 -17.65 4.90 -14.60
C VAL A 125 -19.09 5.16 -14.14
N TYR A 126 -19.92 4.11 -14.25
CA TYR A 126 -21.29 4.11 -13.81
C TYR A 126 -21.44 3.07 -12.70
N PRO A 127 -21.38 3.51 -11.42
CA PRO A 127 -21.50 2.56 -10.32
C PRO A 127 -22.87 1.91 -10.32
N SER A 128 -22.92 0.62 -10.08
CA SER A 128 -24.16 -0.14 -9.92
C SER A 128 -24.13 -0.95 -8.64
N VAL A 129 -25.28 -1.11 -8.00
CA VAL A 129 -25.45 -1.98 -6.84
C VAL A 129 -26.20 -3.22 -7.31
N GLY A 130 -25.52 -4.38 -7.24
CA GLY A 130 -26.17 -5.67 -7.45
C GLY A 130 -26.88 -6.10 -6.16
N ALA A 131 -28.17 -6.41 -6.24
CA ALA A 131 -28.85 -7.15 -5.20
C ALA A 131 -28.67 -8.67 -5.49
N GLN A 132 -28.21 -9.43 -4.48
CA GLN A 132 -28.22 -10.90 -4.51
C GLN A 132 -29.51 -11.42 -3.88
#